data_d4c944bcf170cc64e92e4258afa3ce31
#
_entry.id   d4c944bcf170cc64e92e4258afa3ce31
#
_cell.length_a   1.000
_cell.length_b   1.000
_cell.length_c   1.000
_cell.angle_alpha   90.00
_cell.angle_beta   90.00
_cell.angle_gamma   90.00
#
_symmetry.space_group_name_H-M   'P 1'
#
loop_
_entity.id
_entity.type
_entity.pdbx_description
1 polymer ?
#
loop_
_entity_poly.entity_id
_entity_poly.type
_entity_poly.pdbx_seq_one_letter_code
_entity_poly.pdbx_strand_id
1 'polypeptide(L)'
;MHVRAGALGVKSSELNIMSNEKIVEVFGSYRESVVRNRRDYYAREIGKLRFALADVSAETSFMPYVSKYVIETTVVLGAVLIGAAQFILQDATHAVATLAIFLAAGSRIAPAVLRVQQGSITIRGALGQATPTLDLIDMLGDTPMIENVDDTVDVVHDGFVSEIQVESATLTYPNKPTPAITDISLCIPPGTSVAFVGSSGAGKTTIIDVLLGVLNPDEGSVLISGLPPLLAVAKWPGAVSYVPQDVVIAAGTIRENVALGYPPEAATDELVNSALKVAHLDRFVAGLPYGVDTQVGERGAKISGGQRQRLGIARAMFTRPHLLVLDEATSSLDGETEASISEAIHALRGSTTVVMIAHRLSTVRNADIVVYLSEGKVMATGTFEEVRSAVPDFDRQAKLMGL
;
A
#
# COMPACT_ATOMS: atom_id res chain seq x y z
N MET A 1 33.49 -10.22 14.90
CA MET A 1 33.23 -9.17 13.91
C MET A 1 32.08 -9.51 12.98
N HIS A 2 32.03 -10.69 12.38
CA HIS A 2 30.98 -11.07 11.42
C HIS A 2 29.54 -10.98 11.96
N VAL A 3 29.27 -11.52 13.17
CA VAL A 3 27.94 -11.45 13.81
C VAL A 3 27.54 -9.99 14.08
N ARG A 4 28.50 -9.15 14.52
CA ARG A 4 28.27 -7.74 14.78
C ARG A 4 27.97 -6.95 13.51
N ALA A 5 28.59 -7.28 12.38
CA ALA A 5 28.32 -6.65 11.08
C ALA A 5 26.87 -6.91 10.62
N GLY A 6 26.38 -8.14 10.78
CA GLY A 6 24.97 -8.47 10.49
C GLY A 6 24.01 -7.71 11.38
N ALA A 7 24.25 -7.69 12.70
CA ALA A 7 23.39 -6.95 13.65
C ALA A 7 23.39 -5.43 13.38
N LEU A 8 24.52 -4.85 12.97
CA LEU A 8 24.59 -3.44 12.58
C LEU A 8 23.84 -3.19 11.26
N GLY A 9 23.85 -4.15 10.34
CA GLY A 9 23.06 -4.09 9.10
C GLY A 9 21.56 -4.01 9.39
N VAL A 10 21.03 -4.92 10.22
CA VAL A 10 19.63 -4.88 10.67
C VAL A 10 19.30 -3.56 11.34
N LYS A 11 20.09 -3.14 12.33
CA LYS A 11 19.88 -1.87 13.05
C LYS A 11 19.92 -0.64 12.12
N SER A 12 20.80 -0.67 11.10
CA SER A 12 20.84 0.40 10.08
C SER A 12 19.54 0.46 9.28
N SER A 13 19.01 -0.70 8.88
CA SER A 13 17.74 -0.78 8.17
C SER A 13 16.56 -0.27 9.02
N GLU A 14 16.45 -0.72 10.27
CA GLU A 14 15.42 -0.27 11.21
C GLU A 14 15.44 1.26 11.41
N LEU A 15 16.63 1.84 11.67
CA LEU A 15 16.77 3.29 11.84
C LEU A 15 16.44 4.08 10.57
N ASN A 16 16.74 3.53 9.39
CA ASN A 16 16.36 4.14 8.12
C ASN A 16 14.83 4.13 7.93
N ILE A 17 14.18 3.01 8.19
CA ILE A 17 12.73 2.87 8.13
C ILE A 17 12.08 3.89 9.09
N MET A 18 12.45 3.86 10.38
CA MET A 18 11.92 4.79 11.39
C MET A 18 12.15 6.26 11.02
N SER A 19 13.32 6.59 10.46
CA SER A 19 13.62 7.96 10.03
C SER A 19 12.74 8.40 8.85
N ASN A 20 12.53 7.50 7.88
CA ASN A 20 11.69 7.80 6.71
C ASN A 20 10.21 7.91 7.11
N GLU A 21 9.70 7.03 7.96
CA GLU A 21 8.35 7.12 8.53
C GLU A 21 8.13 8.45 9.24
N LYS A 22 9.13 8.87 10.08
CA LYS A 22 9.05 10.14 10.79
C LYS A 22 9.05 11.35 9.86
N ILE A 23 9.80 11.29 8.76
CA ILE A 23 9.80 12.33 7.72
C ILE A 23 8.42 12.40 7.05
N VAL A 24 7.84 11.26 6.66
CA VAL A 24 6.50 11.20 6.04
C VAL A 24 5.43 11.73 6.99
N GLU A 25 5.47 11.34 8.27
CA GLU A 25 4.58 11.86 9.32
C GLU A 25 4.64 13.39 9.43
N VAL A 26 5.86 13.95 9.49
CA VAL A 26 6.06 15.39 9.60
C VAL A 26 5.56 16.14 8.37
N PHE A 27 5.78 15.62 7.17
CA PHE A 27 5.24 16.23 5.95
C PHE A 27 3.72 16.11 5.89
N GLY A 28 3.13 15.00 6.35
CA GLY A 28 1.68 14.84 6.46
C GLY A 28 1.04 15.84 7.42
N SER A 29 1.68 16.09 8.57
CA SER A 29 1.23 17.00 9.63
C SER A 29 1.90 18.39 9.59
N TYR A 30 2.46 18.79 8.42
CA TYR A 30 3.28 20.02 8.33
C TYR A 30 2.53 21.27 8.75
N ARG A 31 1.28 21.44 8.29
CA ARG A 31 0.45 22.62 8.62
C ARG A 31 0.24 22.76 10.13
N GLU A 32 -0.11 21.64 10.80
CA GLU A 32 -0.31 21.63 12.26
C GLU A 32 0.99 21.92 13.00
N SER A 33 2.12 21.38 12.53
CA SER A 33 3.43 21.61 13.14
C SER A 33 3.86 23.07 13.05
N VAL A 34 3.53 23.76 11.94
CA VAL A 34 3.80 25.19 11.75
C VAL A 34 2.92 26.04 12.67
N VAL A 35 1.60 25.79 12.68
CA VAL A 35 0.64 26.55 13.49
C VAL A 35 0.95 26.44 15.00
N ARG A 36 1.38 25.24 15.43
CA ARG A 36 1.75 24.98 16.83
C ARG A 36 3.18 25.39 17.16
N ASN A 37 3.95 25.91 16.20
CA ASN A 37 5.38 26.23 16.33
C ASN A 37 6.23 25.06 16.85
N ARG A 38 6.01 23.86 16.30
CA ARG A 38 6.68 22.61 16.72
C ARG A 38 7.71 22.08 15.72
N ARG A 39 8.07 22.84 14.71
CA ARG A 39 9.06 22.44 13.69
C ARG A 39 10.41 22.02 14.29
N ASP A 40 10.90 22.76 15.29
CA ASP A 40 12.16 22.44 15.96
C ASP A 40 12.12 21.14 16.77
N TYR A 41 10.95 20.80 17.30
CA TYR A 41 10.74 19.49 17.95
C TYR A 41 10.97 18.36 16.95
N TYR A 42 10.30 18.39 15.80
CA TYR A 42 10.45 17.36 14.77
C TYR A 42 11.84 17.32 14.16
N ALA A 43 12.48 18.48 13.96
CA ALA A 43 13.86 18.55 13.51
C ALA A 43 14.81 17.83 14.46
N ARG A 44 14.62 18.00 15.78
CA ARG A 44 15.42 17.28 16.81
C ARG A 44 15.13 15.77 16.82
N GLU A 45 13.87 15.35 16.67
CA GLU A 45 13.52 13.93 16.66
C GLU A 45 14.13 13.21 15.43
N ILE A 46 13.98 13.81 14.24
CA ILE A 46 14.65 13.29 13.04
C ILE A 46 16.16 13.30 13.20
N GLY A 47 16.72 14.39 13.78
CA GLY A 47 18.13 14.52 14.08
C GLY A 47 18.66 13.38 14.96
N LYS A 48 17.96 13.00 16.05
CA LYS A 48 18.34 11.88 16.90
C LYS A 48 18.47 10.56 16.12
N LEU A 49 17.45 10.26 15.26
CA LEU A 49 17.47 9.05 14.43
C LEU A 49 18.63 9.08 13.43
N ARG A 50 18.90 10.23 12.80
CA ARG A 50 20.00 10.41 11.85
C ARG A 50 21.38 10.32 12.52
N PHE A 51 21.53 10.85 13.73
CA PHE A 51 22.78 10.69 14.50
C PHE A 51 22.98 9.23 14.92
N ALA A 52 21.95 8.54 15.40
CA ALA A 52 22.03 7.12 15.72
C ALA A 52 22.43 6.28 14.48
N LEU A 53 21.88 6.61 13.29
CA LEU A 53 22.25 5.98 12.04
C LEU A 53 23.71 6.27 11.66
N ALA A 54 24.19 7.51 11.88
CA ALA A 54 25.56 7.90 11.62
C ALA A 54 26.54 7.11 12.51
N ASP A 55 26.20 6.90 13.79
CA ASP A 55 27.00 6.09 14.72
C ASP A 55 27.11 4.63 14.24
N VAL A 56 26.00 4.02 13.81
CA VAL A 56 25.97 2.66 13.25
C VAL A 56 26.81 2.59 11.97
N SER A 57 26.71 3.59 11.11
CA SER A 57 27.48 3.68 9.86
C SER A 57 28.98 3.85 10.13
N ALA A 58 29.33 4.69 11.11
CA ALA A 58 30.71 4.90 11.52
C ALA A 58 31.33 3.60 12.08
N GLU A 59 30.61 2.88 12.95
CA GLU A 59 31.07 1.59 13.49
C GLU A 59 31.26 0.56 12.37
N THR A 60 30.29 0.44 11.45
CA THR A 60 30.39 -0.48 10.30
C THR A 60 31.58 -0.15 9.41
N SER A 61 31.83 1.13 9.13
CA SER A 61 32.96 1.60 8.32
C SER A 61 34.31 1.43 9.01
N PHE A 62 34.36 1.45 10.35
CA PHE A 62 35.57 1.29 11.12
C PHE A 62 36.03 -0.17 11.27
N MET A 63 35.09 -1.13 11.27
CA MET A 63 35.38 -2.57 11.46
C MET A 63 36.51 -3.13 10.57
N PRO A 64 36.55 -2.86 9.25
CA PRO A 64 37.62 -3.34 8.38
C PRO A 64 39.02 -2.83 8.79
N TYR A 65 39.09 -1.60 9.30
CA TYR A 65 40.38 -1.00 9.73
C TYR A 65 40.96 -1.69 10.96
N VAL A 66 40.10 -2.06 11.94
CA VAL A 66 40.57 -2.82 13.11
C VAL A 66 41.25 -4.12 12.67
N SER A 67 40.62 -4.85 11.74
CA SER A 67 41.20 -6.09 11.20
C SER A 67 42.52 -5.85 10.47
N LYS A 68 42.59 -4.78 9.69
CA LYS A 68 43.84 -4.40 8.99
C LYS A 68 44.98 -4.18 9.96
N TYR A 69 44.79 -3.34 10.96
CA TYR A 69 45.84 -3.03 11.92
C TYR A 69 46.27 -4.24 12.77
N VAL A 70 45.34 -5.13 13.14
CA VAL A 70 45.67 -6.38 13.85
C VAL A 70 46.57 -7.26 12.99
N ILE A 71 46.26 -7.46 11.71
CA ILE A 71 47.03 -8.30 10.80
C ILE A 71 48.43 -7.65 10.55
N GLU A 72 48.48 -6.34 10.25
CA GLU A 72 49.76 -5.64 10.04
C GLU A 72 50.66 -5.73 11.27
N THR A 73 50.13 -5.51 12.46
CA THR A 73 50.90 -5.63 13.72
C THR A 73 51.38 -7.07 13.93
N THR A 74 50.55 -8.07 13.65
CA THR A 74 50.89 -9.49 13.77
C THR A 74 52.01 -9.88 12.82
N VAL A 75 51.99 -9.38 11.58
CA VAL A 75 53.09 -9.62 10.60
C VAL A 75 54.37 -9.00 11.07
N VAL A 76 54.35 -7.75 11.57
CA VAL A 76 55.59 -7.08 12.09
C VAL A 76 56.14 -7.82 13.29
N LEU A 77 55.32 -8.16 14.27
CA LEU A 77 55.74 -8.92 15.45
C LEU A 77 56.29 -10.31 15.07
N GLY A 78 55.62 -10.99 14.13
CA GLY A 78 56.09 -12.27 13.58
C GLY A 78 57.45 -12.16 12.92
N ALA A 79 57.70 -11.11 12.13
CA ALA A 79 58.99 -10.85 11.48
C ALA A 79 60.09 -10.64 12.51
N VAL A 80 59.82 -9.84 13.55
CA VAL A 80 60.86 -9.57 14.63
C VAL A 80 61.11 -10.85 15.39
N LEU A 81 60.15 -11.63 15.78
CA LEU A 81 60.27 -12.89 16.52
C LEU A 81 61.07 -13.94 15.73
N ILE A 82 60.72 -14.14 14.45
CA ILE A 82 61.34 -15.10 13.56
C ILE A 82 62.86 -14.64 13.32
N GLY A 83 63.02 -13.37 13.01
CA GLY A 83 64.39 -12.82 12.81
C GLY A 83 65.27 -12.98 14.03
N ALA A 84 64.74 -12.66 15.21
CA ALA A 84 65.48 -12.82 16.47
C ALA A 84 65.84 -14.29 16.78
N ALA A 85 64.82 -15.19 16.59
CA ALA A 85 65.07 -16.61 16.82
C ALA A 85 66.07 -17.20 15.86
N GLN A 86 66.10 -16.85 14.59
CA GLN A 86 67.05 -17.31 13.60
C GLN A 86 68.45 -16.73 13.85
N PHE A 87 68.56 -15.48 14.28
CA PHE A 87 69.82 -14.86 14.63
C PHE A 87 70.52 -15.50 15.87
N ILE A 88 69.66 -15.95 16.83
CA ILE A 88 70.17 -16.62 18.05
C ILE A 88 70.54 -18.10 17.78
N LEU A 89 69.72 -18.80 16.95
CA LEU A 89 69.88 -20.26 16.74
C LEU A 89 70.80 -20.61 15.58
N GLN A 90 70.99 -19.71 14.62
CA GLN A 90 71.79 -19.91 13.42
C GLN A 90 72.77 -18.72 13.19
N ASP A 91 73.05 -18.39 11.94
CA ASP A 91 73.92 -17.26 11.59
C ASP A 91 73.07 -16.10 10.94
N ALA A 92 73.77 -14.95 10.80
CA ALA A 92 73.10 -13.75 10.22
C ALA A 92 72.60 -13.95 8.79
N THR A 93 73.25 -14.82 8.00
CA THR A 93 72.94 -15.07 6.62
C THR A 93 71.57 -15.79 6.49
N HIS A 94 71.41 -16.82 7.34
CA HIS A 94 70.13 -17.56 7.42
C HIS A 94 69.01 -16.71 7.99
N ALA A 95 69.27 -15.85 8.97
CA ALA A 95 68.29 -14.93 9.53
C ALA A 95 67.73 -13.96 8.46
N VAL A 96 68.61 -13.36 7.65
CA VAL A 96 68.25 -12.44 6.56
C VAL A 96 67.43 -13.18 5.47
N ALA A 97 67.88 -14.37 5.07
CA ALA A 97 67.12 -15.15 4.04
C ALA A 97 65.74 -15.53 4.51
N THR A 98 65.59 -16.04 5.75
CA THR A 98 64.26 -16.41 6.31
C THR A 98 63.42 -15.18 6.48
N LEU A 99 63.92 -14.06 6.94
CA LEU A 99 63.14 -12.82 7.05
C LEU A 99 62.67 -12.31 5.69
N ALA A 100 63.49 -12.37 4.64
CA ALA A 100 63.15 -11.99 3.29
C ALA A 100 61.98 -12.85 2.75
N ILE A 101 62.04 -14.18 2.95
CA ILE A 101 60.97 -15.11 2.54
C ILE A 101 59.70 -14.81 3.33
N PHE A 102 59.78 -14.61 4.64
CA PHE A 102 58.64 -14.29 5.50
C PHE A 102 57.93 -12.99 5.07
N LEU A 103 58.72 -11.93 4.83
CA LEU A 103 58.18 -10.64 4.37
C LEU A 103 57.57 -10.73 2.96
N ALA A 104 58.22 -11.47 2.05
CA ALA A 104 57.69 -11.70 0.71
C ALA A 104 56.37 -12.50 0.74
N ALA A 105 56.28 -13.53 1.57
CA ALA A 105 55.03 -14.28 1.78
C ALA A 105 53.95 -13.40 2.46
N GLY A 106 54.33 -12.68 3.53
CA GLY A 106 53.45 -11.78 4.27
C GLY A 106 52.82 -10.68 3.38
N SER A 107 53.64 -10.10 2.50
CA SER A 107 53.19 -9.06 1.56
C SER A 107 52.12 -9.56 0.57
N ARG A 108 52.02 -10.86 0.30
CA ARG A 108 51.02 -11.46 -0.57
C ARG A 108 49.83 -12.05 0.21
N ILE A 109 50.11 -12.71 1.35
CA ILE A 109 49.06 -13.40 2.12
C ILE A 109 48.20 -12.40 2.90
N ALA A 110 48.79 -11.41 3.58
CA ALA A 110 48.05 -10.47 4.41
C ALA A 110 46.97 -9.68 3.63
N PRO A 111 47.25 -9.12 2.44
CA PRO A 111 46.19 -8.47 1.64
C PRO A 111 45.08 -9.42 1.14
N ALA A 112 45.44 -10.69 0.88
CA ALA A 112 44.45 -11.69 0.46
C ALA A 112 43.49 -12.02 1.61
N VAL A 113 43.99 -12.26 2.80
CA VAL A 113 43.21 -12.51 4.02
C VAL A 113 42.32 -11.31 4.35
N LEU A 114 42.85 -10.09 4.27
CA LEU A 114 42.08 -8.87 4.48
C LEU A 114 40.93 -8.71 3.49
N ARG A 115 41.14 -9.01 2.20
CA ARG A 115 40.09 -8.96 1.18
C ARG A 115 38.96 -9.95 1.47
N VAL A 116 39.27 -11.18 1.83
CA VAL A 116 38.29 -12.19 2.20
C VAL A 116 37.48 -11.74 3.44
N GLN A 117 38.19 -11.24 4.45
CA GLN A 117 37.54 -10.75 5.67
C GLN A 117 36.64 -9.53 5.42
N GLN A 118 37.10 -8.54 4.65
CA GLN A 118 36.32 -7.38 4.26
C GLN A 118 35.07 -7.80 3.45
N GLY A 119 35.26 -8.69 2.47
CA GLY A 119 34.14 -9.25 1.71
C GLY A 119 33.09 -9.92 2.60
N SER A 120 33.53 -10.72 3.57
CA SER A 120 32.63 -11.37 4.52
C SER A 120 31.88 -10.37 5.42
N ILE A 121 32.54 -9.29 5.89
CA ILE A 121 31.88 -8.23 6.67
C ILE A 121 30.84 -7.51 5.81
N THR A 122 31.20 -7.15 4.57
CA THR A 122 30.31 -6.46 3.64
C THR A 122 29.07 -7.30 3.29
N ILE A 123 29.26 -8.60 2.97
CA ILE A 123 28.15 -9.50 2.65
C ILE A 123 27.20 -9.63 3.84
N ARG A 124 27.73 -9.84 5.06
CA ARG A 124 26.87 -10.00 6.24
C ARG A 124 26.15 -8.71 6.62
N GLY A 125 26.82 -7.56 6.44
CA GLY A 125 26.17 -6.25 6.63
C GLY A 125 25.04 -6.01 5.63
N ALA A 126 25.28 -6.32 4.36
CA ALA A 126 24.27 -6.20 3.30
C ALA A 126 23.08 -7.17 3.50
N LEU A 127 23.35 -8.43 3.90
CA LEU A 127 22.28 -9.38 4.26
C LEU A 127 21.45 -8.86 5.43
N GLY A 128 22.10 -8.30 6.49
CA GLY A 128 21.37 -7.71 7.61
C GLY A 128 20.50 -6.53 7.18
N GLN A 129 20.95 -5.70 6.22
CA GLN A 129 20.12 -4.62 5.67
C GLN A 129 18.99 -5.13 4.80
N ALA A 130 19.18 -6.23 4.09
CA ALA A 130 18.16 -6.84 3.23
C ALA A 130 17.11 -7.66 4.01
N THR A 131 17.38 -8.07 5.25
CA THR A 131 16.51 -8.93 6.04
C THR A 131 15.03 -8.50 6.02
N PRO A 132 14.66 -7.23 6.32
CA PRO A 132 13.25 -6.85 6.31
C PRO A 132 12.57 -7.01 4.94
N THR A 133 13.31 -6.82 3.85
CA THR A 133 12.81 -7.03 2.49
C THR A 133 12.65 -8.51 2.17
N LEU A 134 13.61 -9.34 2.60
CA LEU A 134 13.52 -10.79 2.41
C LEU A 134 12.37 -11.40 3.21
N ASP A 135 12.20 -10.97 4.47
CA ASP A 135 11.08 -11.39 5.32
C ASP A 135 9.72 -11.00 4.68
N LEU A 136 9.64 -9.81 4.08
CA LEU A 136 8.45 -9.38 3.35
C LEU A 136 8.21 -10.24 2.09
N ILE A 137 9.26 -10.58 1.34
CA ILE A 137 9.16 -11.46 0.16
C ILE A 137 8.67 -12.85 0.58
N ASP A 138 9.20 -13.39 1.67
CA ASP A 138 8.78 -14.70 2.20
C ASP A 138 7.31 -14.67 2.64
N MET A 139 6.87 -13.61 3.34
CA MET A 139 5.46 -13.42 3.71
C MET A 139 4.54 -13.29 2.49
N LEU A 140 4.99 -12.64 1.43
CA LEU A 140 4.22 -12.48 0.20
C LEU A 140 4.24 -13.75 -0.67
N GLY A 141 5.29 -14.59 -0.55
CA GLY A 141 5.41 -15.82 -1.29
C GLY A 141 4.31 -16.85 -1.00
N ASP A 142 3.70 -16.77 0.18
CA ASP A 142 2.54 -17.59 0.58
C ASP A 142 1.20 -17.02 0.05
N THR A 143 1.22 -15.81 -0.53
CA THR A 143 0.03 -15.20 -1.12
C THR A 143 -0.15 -15.72 -2.55
N PRO A 144 -1.35 -16.25 -2.91
CA PRO A 144 -1.61 -16.72 -4.27
C PRO A 144 -1.36 -15.57 -5.26
N MET A 145 -0.30 -15.67 -6.04
CA MET A 145 -0.05 -14.74 -7.14
C MET A 145 -1.08 -15.00 -8.24
N ILE A 146 -1.84 -13.99 -8.57
CA ILE A 146 -2.69 -14.00 -9.77
C ILE A 146 -1.73 -13.86 -10.95
N GLU A 147 -1.40 -14.99 -11.60
CA GLU A 147 -0.62 -14.98 -12.84
C GLU A 147 -1.49 -14.40 -13.97
N ASN A 148 -0.87 -13.59 -14.81
CA ASN A 148 -1.37 -12.90 -16.00
C ASN A 148 -2.09 -11.58 -15.74
N VAL A 149 -1.30 -10.51 -15.67
CA VAL A 149 -1.80 -9.18 -16.00
C VAL A 149 -1.72 -9.06 -17.54
N ASP A 150 -2.85 -9.20 -18.22
CA ASP A 150 -2.94 -8.81 -19.62
C ASP A 150 -2.83 -7.27 -19.68
N ASP A 151 -1.90 -6.77 -20.50
CA ASP A 151 -1.71 -5.34 -20.72
C ASP A 151 -2.88 -4.69 -21.50
N THR A 152 -3.85 -5.49 -21.95
CA THR A 152 -5.03 -5.00 -22.67
C THR A 152 -6.18 -4.68 -21.72
N VAL A 153 -6.99 -3.68 -22.07
CA VAL A 153 -8.22 -3.34 -21.34
C VAL A 153 -9.38 -4.13 -21.92
N ASP A 154 -9.89 -5.09 -21.16
CA ASP A 154 -11.19 -5.69 -21.47
C ASP A 154 -12.30 -4.75 -20.97
N VAL A 155 -13.23 -4.38 -21.85
CA VAL A 155 -14.39 -3.54 -21.53
C VAL A 155 -15.73 -4.28 -21.70
N VAL A 156 -15.67 -5.54 -22.14
CA VAL A 156 -16.86 -6.37 -22.42
C VAL A 156 -17.13 -7.33 -21.27
N HIS A 157 -16.08 -7.87 -20.67
CA HIS A 157 -16.11 -8.82 -19.53
C HIS A 157 -17.04 -9.99 -19.79
N ASP A 158 -16.85 -10.67 -20.95
CA ASP A 158 -17.73 -11.73 -21.42
C ASP A 158 -17.93 -12.85 -20.38
N GLY A 159 -19.19 -13.20 -20.12
CA GLY A 159 -19.56 -14.21 -19.14
C GLY A 159 -19.49 -13.76 -17.67
N PHE A 160 -19.15 -12.50 -17.38
CA PHE A 160 -19.24 -11.96 -16.02
C PHE A 160 -20.70 -11.60 -15.69
N VAL A 161 -21.19 -12.11 -14.57
CA VAL A 161 -22.48 -11.76 -13.99
C VAL A 161 -22.25 -11.08 -12.65
N SER A 162 -22.68 -9.83 -12.51
CA SER A 162 -22.43 -9.01 -11.32
C SER A 162 -23.32 -9.37 -10.11
N GLU A 163 -23.61 -10.67 -9.94
CA GLU A 163 -24.27 -11.21 -8.77
C GLU A 163 -23.26 -11.40 -7.64
N ILE A 164 -23.67 -11.02 -6.43
CA ILE A 164 -22.86 -11.24 -5.21
C ILE A 164 -23.67 -12.10 -4.25
N GLN A 165 -23.05 -13.17 -3.77
CA GLN A 165 -23.61 -14.07 -2.77
C GLN A 165 -22.69 -14.10 -1.55
N VAL A 166 -23.22 -13.85 -0.37
CA VAL A 166 -22.53 -13.94 0.91
C VAL A 166 -23.29 -14.92 1.79
N GLU A 167 -22.61 -15.92 2.31
CA GLU A 167 -23.20 -16.97 3.15
C GLU A 167 -22.47 -17.03 4.49
N SER A 168 -23.16 -16.65 5.57
CA SER A 168 -22.71 -16.73 6.97
C SER A 168 -21.29 -16.19 7.19
N ALA A 169 -20.92 -15.08 6.51
CA ALA A 169 -19.59 -14.53 6.59
C ALA A 169 -19.30 -13.93 7.97
N THR A 170 -18.23 -14.40 8.61
CA THR A 170 -17.71 -13.91 9.88
C THR A 170 -16.23 -13.57 9.71
N LEU A 171 -15.79 -12.41 10.24
CA LEU A 171 -14.39 -11.99 10.19
C LEU A 171 -13.96 -11.28 11.47
N THR A 172 -12.81 -11.69 11.98
CA THR A 172 -12.15 -11.08 13.15
C THR A 172 -10.79 -10.54 12.74
N TYR A 173 -10.51 -9.25 12.98
CA TYR A 173 -9.20 -8.69 12.70
C TYR A 173 -8.12 -9.28 13.64
N PRO A 174 -6.88 -9.48 13.16
CA PRO A 174 -5.77 -9.87 14.01
C PRO A 174 -5.67 -8.96 15.25
N ASN A 175 -5.46 -9.54 16.43
CA ASN A 175 -5.35 -8.83 17.70
C ASN A 175 -6.64 -8.12 18.20
N LYS A 176 -7.81 -8.45 17.66
CA LYS A 176 -9.11 -8.04 18.20
C LYS A 176 -9.82 -9.24 18.84
N PRO A 177 -10.45 -9.08 20.02
CA PRO A 177 -11.14 -10.17 20.68
C PRO A 177 -12.55 -10.42 20.15
N THR A 178 -13.11 -9.48 19.39
CA THR A 178 -14.47 -9.53 18.88
C THR A 178 -14.49 -9.47 17.35
N PRO A 179 -15.36 -10.24 16.67
CA PRO A 179 -15.55 -10.15 15.25
C PRO A 179 -15.95 -8.74 14.80
N ALA A 180 -15.45 -8.32 13.65
CA ALA A 180 -15.84 -7.07 12.98
C ALA A 180 -17.14 -7.23 12.21
N ILE A 181 -17.39 -8.44 11.69
CA ILE A 181 -18.66 -8.87 11.09
C ILE A 181 -18.96 -10.30 11.58
N THR A 182 -20.25 -10.61 11.76
CA THR A 182 -20.70 -11.90 12.33
C THR A 182 -21.93 -12.40 11.57
N ASP A 183 -21.82 -13.61 11.00
CA ASP A 183 -22.90 -14.35 10.37
C ASP A 183 -23.70 -13.50 9.34
N ILE A 184 -22.98 -12.79 8.47
CA ILE A 184 -23.60 -11.98 7.44
C ILE A 184 -24.00 -12.89 6.26
N SER A 185 -25.28 -12.88 5.92
CA SER A 185 -25.83 -13.53 4.73
C SER A 185 -26.62 -12.53 3.90
N LEU A 186 -26.26 -12.36 2.63
CA LEU A 186 -26.97 -11.47 1.70
C LEU A 186 -26.76 -11.91 0.25
N CYS A 187 -27.74 -11.61 -0.59
CA CYS A 187 -27.66 -11.81 -2.04
C CYS A 187 -27.95 -10.48 -2.73
N ILE A 188 -27.05 -10.06 -3.63
CA ILE A 188 -27.16 -8.84 -4.43
C ILE A 188 -27.37 -9.26 -5.89
N PRO A 189 -28.57 -9.04 -6.46
CA PRO A 189 -28.83 -9.36 -7.85
C PRO A 189 -28.04 -8.46 -8.82
N PRO A 190 -27.76 -8.94 -10.05
CA PRO A 190 -27.11 -8.14 -11.08
C PRO A 190 -27.90 -6.86 -11.40
N GLY A 191 -27.19 -5.77 -11.68
CA GLY A 191 -27.76 -4.50 -12.09
C GLY A 191 -28.54 -3.73 -11.01
N THR A 192 -28.43 -4.15 -9.73
CA THR A 192 -29.06 -3.47 -8.60
C THR A 192 -28.10 -2.52 -7.89
N SER A 193 -28.66 -1.49 -7.25
CA SER A 193 -27.94 -0.58 -6.37
C SER A 193 -28.19 -0.93 -4.91
N VAL A 194 -27.11 -1.15 -4.15
CA VAL A 194 -27.15 -1.52 -2.72
C VAL A 194 -26.43 -0.49 -1.88
N ALA A 195 -27.09 0.02 -0.85
CA ALA A 195 -26.51 0.95 0.10
C ALA A 195 -26.31 0.29 1.47
N PHE A 196 -25.06 0.18 1.90
CA PHE A 196 -24.72 -0.19 3.27
C PHE A 196 -24.77 1.04 4.18
N VAL A 197 -25.58 0.97 5.23
CA VAL A 197 -25.80 2.04 6.21
C VAL A 197 -25.61 1.52 7.64
N GLY A 198 -25.32 2.41 8.57
CA GLY A 198 -25.09 2.07 9.98
C GLY A 198 -24.10 3.02 10.64
N SER A 199 -23.98 2.92 11.97
CA SER A 199 -23.05 3.75 12.75
C SER A 199 -21.59 3.54 12.35
N SER A 200 -20.72 4.47 12.77
CA SER A 200 -19.26 4.25 12.63
C SER A 200 -18.87 2.99 13.42
N GLY A 201 -18.04 2.14 12.82
CA GLY A 201 -17.63 0.86 13.42
C GLY A 201 -18.66 -0.27 13.29
N ALA A 202 -19.77 -0.09 12.56
CA ALA A 202 -20.77 -1.14 12.34
C ALA A 202 -20.32 -2.30 11.46
N GLY A 203 -19.12 -2.25 10.85
CA GLY A 203 -18.59 -3.29 9.95
C GLY A 203 -18.74 -3.00 8.45
N LYS A 204 -19.19 -1.78 8.06
CA LYS A 204 -19.44 -1.42 6.65
C LYS A 204 -18.21 -1.56 5.73
N THR A 205 -17.08 -0.98 6.12
CA THR A 205 -15.83 -1.11 5.35
C THR A 205 -15.33 -2.56 5.35
N THR A 206 -15.46 -3.25 6.48
CA THR A 206 -15.06 -4.67 6.58
C THR A 206 -15.83 -5.55 5.60
N ILE A 207 -17.15 -5.37 5.46
CA ILE A 207 -17.92 -6.15 4.47
C ILE A 207 -17.51 -5.81 3.04
N ILE A 208 -17.18 -4.55 2.74
CA ILE A 208 -16.66 -4.14 1.43
C ILE A 208 -15.30 -4.81 1.16
N ASP A 209 -14.39 -4.82 2.13
CA ASP A 209 -13.08 -5.48 1.99
C ASP A 209 -13.21 -6.98 1.74
N VAL A 210 -14.21 -7.63 2.37
CA VAL A 210 -14.54 -9.04 2.15
C VAL A 210 -15.16 -9.25 0.77
N LEU A 211 -16.07 -8.38 0.32
CA LEU A 211 -16.65 -8.42 -1.02
C LEU A 211 -15.61 -8.23 -2.12
N LEU A 212 -14.61 -7.38 -1.90
CA LEU A 212 -13.52 -7.15 -2.85
C LEU A 212 -12.43 -8.25 -2.81
N GLY A 213 -12.50 -9.18 -1.85
CA GLY A 213 -11.47 -10.21 -1.65
C GLY A 213 -10.17 -9.69 -1.04
N VAL A 214 -10.15 -8.44 -0.52
CA VAL A 214 -9.02 -7.89 0.23
C VAL A 214 -8.85 -8.63 1.55
N LEU A 215 -9.96 -9.01 2.17
CA LEU A 215 -10.01 -9.84 3.36
C LEU A 215 -10.80 -11.13 3.07
N ASN A 216 -10.29 -12.25 3.53
CA ASN A 216 -11.01 -13.51 3.50
C ASN A 216 -11.80 -13.68 4.80
N PRO A 217 -13.06 -14.09 4.78
CA PRO A 217 -13.81 -14.39 5.99
C PRO A 217 -13.17 -15.59 6.73
N ASP A 218 -13.23 -15.57 8.07
CA ASP A 218 -12.79 -16.70 8.91
C ASP A 218 -13.76 -17.86 8.78
N GLU A 219 -15.06 -17.56 8.64
CA GLU A 219 -16.16 -18.52 8.45
C GLU A 219 -17.10 -18.01 7.35
N GLY A 220 -17.77 -18.94 6.69
CA GLY A 220 -18.69 -18.64 5.60
C GLY A 220 -18.00 -18.49 4.25
N SER A 221 -18.71 -17.90 3.27
CA SER A 221 -18.19 -17.72 1.92
C SER A 221 -18.72 -16.46 1.25
N VAL A 222 -17.95 -15.94 0.30
CA VAL A 222 -18.33 -14.85 -0.60
C VAL A 222 -18.07 -15.25 -2.03
N LEU A 223 -19.04 -15.06 -2.89
CA LEU A 223 -18.93 -15.35 -4.32
C LEU A 223 -19.36 -14.12 -5.14
N ILE A 224 -18.59 -13.83 -6.19
CA ILE A 224 -18.91 -12.88 -7.25
C ILE A 224 -18.95 -13.65 -8.58
N SER A 225 -20.04 -13.56 -9.31
CA SER A 225 -20.19 -14.33 -10.56
C SER A 225 -19.95 -15.85 -10.36
N GLY A 226 -20.33 -16.38 -9.18
CA GLY A 226 -20.15 -17.77 -8.79
C GLY A 226 -18.73 -18.20 -8.43
N LEU A 227 -17.77 -17.25 -8.34
CA LEU A 227 -16.38 -17.50 -7.95
C LEU A 227 -15.99 -16.68 -6.70
N PRO A 228 -15.03 -17.16 -5.91
CA PRO A 228 -14.40 -16.34 -4.88
C PRO A 228 -13.89 -15.01 -5.47
N PRO A 229 -13.97 -13.87 -4.73
CA PRO A 229 -13.70 -12.54 -5.28
C PRO A 229 -12.35 -12.42 -6.02
N LEU A 230 -11.26 -12.91 -5.43
CA LEU A 230 -9.93 -12.89 -6.08
C LEU A 230 -9.90 -13.66 -7.40
N LEU A 231 -10.59 -14.80 -7.48
CA LEU A 231 -10.66 -15.59 -8.71
C LEU A 231 -11.57 -14.93 -9.76
N ALA A 232 -12.64 -14.25 -9.33
CA ALA A 232 -13.49 -13.47 -10.22
C ALA A 232 -12.71 -12.30 -10.84
N VAL A 233 -11.95 -11.54 -10.02
CA VAL A 233 -11.09 -10.43 -10.50
C VAL A 233 -9.99 -10.94 -11.43
N ALA A 234 -9.39 -12.10 -11.14
CA ALA A 234 -8.38 -12.71 -12.00
C ALA A 234 -8.93 -13.14 -13.36
N LYS A 235 -10.15 -13.70 -13.36
CA LYS A 235 -10.79 -14.19 -14.57
C LYS A 235 -11.35 -13.08 -15.46
N TRP A 236 -11.82 -11.98 -14.86
CA TRP A 236 -12.40 -10.83 -15.55
C TRP A 236 -11.78 -9.53 -15.05
N PRO A 237 -10.53 -9.22 -15.45
CA PRO A 237 -9.85 -7.99 -15.04
C PRO A 237 -10.63 -6.75 -15.47
N GLY A 238 -10.88 -5.87 -14.51
CA GLY A 238 -11.64 -4.63 -14.77
C GLY A 238 -13.17 -4.74 -14.69
N ALA A 239 -13.74 -5.96 -14.58
CA ALA A 239 -15.19 -6.15 -14.37
C ALA A 239 -15.67 -5.65 -13.01
N VAL A 240 -14.79 -5.67 -12.02
CA VAL A 240 -15.00 -5.12 -10.68
C VAL A 240 -14.14 -3.89 -10.50
N SER A 241 -14.74 -2.78 -10.05
CA SER A 241 -14.00 -1.54 -9.76
C SER A 241 -14.37 -0.97 -8.40
N TYR A 242 -13.42 -0.26 -7.80
CA TYR A 242 -13.54 0.30 -6.46
C TYR A 242 -13.12 1.76 -6.42
N VAL A 243 -13.93 2.58 -5.74
CA VAL A 243 -13.63 3.98 -5.42
C VAL A 243 -13.47 4.11 -3.92
N PRO A 244 -12.24 4.34 -3.40
CA PRO A 244 -12.01 4.52 -1.98
C PRO A 244 -12.55 5.85 -1.46
N GLN A 245 -12.74 5.93 -0.14
CA GLN A 245 -13.10 7.17 0.56
C GLN A 245 -12.08 8.28 0.31
N ASP A 246 -10.79 7.96 0.44
CA ASP A 246 -9.68 8.86 0.15
C ASP A 246 -8.97 8.46 -1.13
N VAL A 247 -9.25 9.18 -2.22
CA VAL A 247 -8.64 8.92 -3.52
C VAL A 247 -7.18 9.39 -3.55
N VAL A 248 -6.27 8.43 -3.66
CA VAL A 248 -4.85 8.70 -3.84
C VAL A 248 -4.57 9.05 -5.30
N ILE A 249 -3.99 10.22 -5.52
CA ILE A 249 -3.56 10.69 -6.85
C ILE A 249 -2.08 10.41 -7.02
N ALA A 250 -1.74 9.64 -8.07
CA ALA A 250 -0.37 9.41 -8.47
C ALA A 250 0.25 10.67 -9.10
N ALA A 251 1.56 10.85 -8.93
CA ALA A 251 2.29 11.88 -9.64
C ALA A 251 2.27 11.53 -11.14
N GLY A 252 1.74 12.46 -11.97
CA GLY A 252 1.58 12.22 -13.41
C GLY A 252 0.45 13.07 -14.00
N THR A 253 0.02 12.70 -15.18
CA THR A 253 -1.08 13.35 -15.92
C THR A 253 -2.45 12.89 -15.45
N ILE A 254 -3.51 13.56 -15.91
CA ILE A 254 -4.89 13.11 -15.70
C ILE A 254 -5.11 11.76 -16.39
N ARG A 255 -4.60 11.57 -17.61
CA ARG A 255 -4.65 10.29 -18.36
C ARG A 255 -4.07 9.14 -17.55
N GLU A 256 -2.84 9.29 -17.05
CA GLU A 256 -2.17 8.27 -16.25
C GLU A 256 -2.91 7.97 -14.93
N ASN A 257 -3.60 8.96 -14.36
CA ASN A 257 -4.40 8.75 -13.18
C ASN A 257 -5.74 8.06 -13.48
N VAL A 258 -6.36 8.30 -14.62
CA VAL A 258 -7.57 7.58 -15.04
C VAL A 258 -7.24 6.13 -15.38
N ALA A 259 -6.16 5.91 -16.13
CA ALA A 259 -5.71 4.58 -16.55
C ALA A 259 -4.71 3.96 -15.54
N LEU A 260 -4.82 4.29 -14.26
CA LEU A 260 -3.87 3.82 -13.24
C LEU A 260 -3.78 2.29 -13.23
N GLY A 261 -2.55 1.77 -13.38
CA GLY A 261 -2.28 0.32 -13.42
C GLY A 261 -2.27 -0.27 -14.84
N TYR A 262 -2.59 0.51 -15.86
CA TYR A 262 -2.53 0.10 -17.25
C TYR A 262 -1.38 0.78 -18.00
N PRO A 263 -0.80 0.14 -19.04
CA PRO A 263 0.24 0.76 -19.85
C PRO A 263 -0.31 1.95 -20.65
N PRO A 264 0.55 2.92 -21.04
CA PRO A 264 0.11 4.12 -21.76
C PRO A 264 -0.65 3.83 -23.05
N GLU A 265 -0.33 2.74 -23.74
CA GLU A 265 -0.94 2.31 -25.00
C GLU A 265 -2.42 1.90 -24.82
N ALA A 266 -2.77 1.40 -23.62
CA ALA A 266 -4.14 1.04 -23.28
C ALA A 266 -5.00 2.26 -22.90
N ALA A 267 -4.39 3.39 -22.54
CA ALA A 267 -5.05 4.63 -22.16
C ALA A 267 -5.54 5.46 -23.37
N THR A 268 -6.39 4.87 -24.20
CA THR A 268 -6.91 5.52 -25.40
C THR A 268 -7.76 6.76 -25.06
N ASP A 269 -7.79 7.74 -25.97
CA ASP A 269 -8.61 8.95 -25.79
C ASP A 269 -10.09 8.62 -25.61
N GLU A 270 -10.59 7.58 -26.28
CA GLU A 270 -11.99 7.15 -26.17
C GLU A 270 -12.31 6.69 -24.74
N LEU A 271 -11.51 5.79 -24.18
CA LEU A 271 -11.74 5.25 -22.84
C LEU A 271 -11.58 6.32 -21.77
N VAL A 272 -10.50 7.12 -21.86
CA VAL A 272 -10.22 8.20 -20.89
C VAL A 272 -11.34 9.24 -20.91
N ASN A 273 -11.74 9.73 -22.09
CA ASN A 273 -12.79 10.74 -22.19
C ASN A 273 -14.17 10.20 -21.79
N SER A 274 -14.48 8.92 -22.10
CA SER A 274 -15.70 8.26 -21.65
C SER A 274 -15.75 8.22 -20.11
N ALA A 275 -14.68 7.82 -19.46
CA ALA A 275 -14.57 7.76 -18.02
C ALA A 275 -14.69 9.15 -17.35
N LEU A 276 -14.00 10.16 -17.93
CA LEU A 276 -14.09 11.56 -17.46
C LEU A 276 -15.50 12.14 -17.60
N LYS A 277 -16.24 11.76 -18.64
CA LYS A 277 -17.61 12.19 -18.85
C LYS A 277 -18.55 11.63 -17.79
N VAL A 278 -18.44 10.35 -17.45
CA VAL A 278 -19.22 9.74 -16.36
C VAL A 278 -18.94 10.40 -15.01
N ALA A 279 -17.67 10.77 -14.78
CA ALA A 279 -17.25 11.48 -13.56
C ALA A 279 -17.51 13.00 -13.57
N HIS A 280 -18.17 13.53 -14.61
CA HIS A 280 -18.40 14.98 -14.79
C HIS A 280 -17.14 15.84 -14.69
N LEU A 281 -16.01 15.31 -15.15
CA LEU A 281 -14.72 16.02 -15.22
C LEU A 281 -14.37 16.52 -16.64
N ASP A 282 -15.11 16.10 -17.65
CA ASP A 282 -14.86 16.41 -19.07
C ASP A 282 -14.73 17.92 -19.33
N ARG A 283 -15.66 18.74 -18.82
CA ARG A 283 -15.61 20.20 -18.98
C ARG A 283 -14.42 20.83 -18.28
N PHE A 284 -14.10 20.36 -17.08
CA PHE A 284 -12.93 20.84 -16.34
C PHE A 284 -11.64 20.53 -17.11
N VAL A 285 -11.50 19.30 -17.57
CA VAL A 285 -10.30 18.83 -18.32
C VAL A 285 -10.17 19.55 -19.65
N ALA A 286 -11.29 19.76 -20.39
CA ALA A 286 -11.28 20.51 -21.63
C ALA A 286 -10.83 21.99 -21.48
N GLY A 287 -11.00 22.56 -20.29
CA GLY A 287 -10.52 23.92 -19.95
C GLY A 287 -9.04 23.99 -19.57
N LEU A 288 -8.33 22.87 -19.46
CA LEU A 288 -6.91 22.86 -19.11
C LEU A 288 -6.01 23.00 -20.34
N PRO A 289 -4.82 23.63 -20.20
CA PRO A 289 -3.92 23.90 -21.34
C PRO A 289 -3.48 22.66 -22.12
N TYR A 290 -3.36 21.51 -21.43
CA TYR A 290 -2.92 20.25 -22.03
C TYR A 290 -4.00 19.16 -21.95
N GLY A 291 -5.27 19.54 -21.67
CA GLY A 291 -6.37 18.58 -21.58
C GLY A 291 -6.06 17.42 -20.63
N VAL A 292 -6.25 16.20 -21.11
CA VAL A 292 -5.99 14.96 -20.35
C VAL A 292 -4.51 14.74 -19.99
N ASP A 293 -3.59 15.37 -20.72
CA ASP A 293 -2.14 15.24 -20.48
C ASP A 293 -1.62 16.31 -19.51
N THR A 294 -2.53 17.04 -18.86
CA THR A 294 -2.18 18.01 -17.81
C THR A 294 -1.68 17.28 -16.56
N GLN A 295 -0.51 17.72 -16.06
CA GLN A 295 0.09 17.22 -14.81
C GLN A 295 -0.71 17.64 -13.58
N VAL A 296 -1.16 16.69 -12.78
CA VAL A 296 -1.95 16.95 -11.55
C VAL A 296 -1.08 17.31 -10.33
N GLY A 297 0.24 17.16 -10.44
CA GLY A 297 1.19 17.44 -9.36
C GLY A 297 1.25 16.31 -8.31
N GLU A 298 2.22 16.46 -7.40
CA GLU A 298 2.36 15.49 -6.30
C GLU A 298 1.09 15.44 -5.44
N ARG A 299 0.57 14.24 -5.21
CA ARG A 299 -0.67 13.97 -4.44
C ARG A 299 -1.87 14.83 -4.87
N GLY A 300 -1.94 15.22 -6.15
CA GLY A 300 -3.02 16.04 -6.67
C GLY A 300 -3.05 17.47 -6.11
N ALA A 301 -1.90 18.05 -5.79
CA ALA A 301 -1.81 19.42 -5.21
C ALA A 301 -2.43 20.51 -6.09
N LYS A 302 -2.59 20.25 -7.39
CA LYS A 302 -3.16 21.19 -8.37
C LYS A 302 -4.67 21.04 -8.58
N ILE A 303 -5.32 20.07 -7.93
CA ILE A 303 -6.76 19.79 -8.08
C ILE A 303 -7.48 19.86 -6.73
N SER A 304 -8.74 20.28 -6.74
CA SER A 304 -9.57 20.36 -5.53
C SER A 304 -9.93 18.99 -4.96
N GLY A 305 -10.44 18.93 -3.72
CA GLY A 305 -10.93 17.70 -3.10
C GLY A 305 -12.00 17.02 -3.94
N GLY A 306 -12.99 17.75 -4.40
CA GLY A 306 -14.05 17.24 -5.27
C GLY A 306 -13.53 16.78 -6.65
N GLN A 307 -12.53 17.43 -7.22
CA GLN A 307 -11.89 16.99 -8.45
C GLN A 307 -11.11 15.69 -8.25
N ARG A 308 -10.42 15.53 -7.10
CA ARG A 308 -9.76 14.27 -6.74
C ARG A 308 -10.76 13.12 -6.65
N GLN A 309 -11.88 13.34 -5.96
CA GLN A 309 -12.93 12.34 -5.82
C GLN A 309 -13.48 11.92 -7.17
N ARG A 310 -13.82 12.89 -8.04
CA ARG A 310 -14.29 12.64 -9.40
C ARG A 310 -13.25 11.92 -10.27
N LEU A 311 -11.95 12.21 -10.08
CA LEU A 311 -10.88 11.50 -10.77
C LEU A 311 -10.79 10.02 -10.32
N GLY A 312 -11.08 9.73 -9.04
CA GLY A 312 -11.24 8.37 -8.54
C GLY A 312 -12.42 7.64 -9.19
N ILE A 313 -13.55 8.33 -9.37
CA ILE A 313 -14.70 7.78 -10.09
C ILE A 313 -14.35 7.54 -11.57
N ALA A 314 -13.68 8.48 -12.25
CA ALA A 314 -13.22 8.29 -13.62
C ALA A 314 -12.29 7.07 -13.75
N ARG A 315 -11.34 6.91 -12.80
CA ARG A 315 -10.48 5.73 -12.73
C ARG A 315 -11.27 4.43 -12.63
N ALA A 316 -12.27 4.38 -11.77
CA ALA A 316 -13.11 3.20 -11.62
C ALA A 316 -13.95 2.89 -12.88
N MET A 317 -14.36 3.92 -13.61
CA MET A 317 -15.16 3.78 -14.84
C MET A 317 -14.33 3.53 -16.10
N PHE A 318 -12.99 3.55 -16.02
CA PHE A 318 -12.10 3.38 -17.16
C PHE A 318 -12.28 2.04 -17.89
N THR A 319 -12.48 0.97 -17.14
CA THR A 319 -12.69 -0.39 -17.66
C THR A 319 -14.16 -0.72 -17.96
N ARG A 320 -15.09 0.22 -17.80
CA ARG A 320 -16.55 0.00 -17.92
C ARG A 320 -17.03 -1.17 -17.05
N PRO A 321 -16.85 -1.12 -15.73
CA PRO A 321 -17.10 -2.25 -14.85
C PRO A 321 -18.58 -2.64 -14.81
N HIS A 322 -18.83 -3.93 -14.59
CA HIS A 322 -20.18 -4.46 -14.32
C HIS A 322 -20.51 -4.49 -12.83
N LEU A 323 -19.50 -4.40 -11.96
CA LEU A 323 -19.66 -4.23 -10.51
C LEU A 323 -18.81 -3.03 -10.05
N LEU A 324 -19.50 -2.02 -9.53
CA LEU A 324 -18.87 -0.79 -9.00
C LEU A 324 -19.09 -0.72 -7.48
N VAL A 325 -18.00 -0.64 -6.74
CA VAL A 325 -18.00 -0.49 -5.28
C VAL A 325 -17.55 0.91 -4.91
N LEU A 326 -18.35 1.62 -4.11
CA LEU A 326 -18.12 3.01 -3.72
C LEU A 326 -18.05 3.12 -2.19
N ASP A 327 -16.88 3.49 -1.67
CA ASP A 327 -16.72 3.75 -0.24
C ASP A 327 -16.75 5.26 0.02
N GLU A 328 -17.90 5.76 0.50
CA GLU A 328 -18.14 7.18 0.79
C GLU A 328 -17.72 8.16 -0.34
N ALA A 329 -17.80 7.72 -1.58
CA ALA A 329 -17.23 8.38 -2.75
C ALA A 329 -17.80 9.80 -3.04
N THR A 330 -18.83 10.24 -2.33
CA THR A 330 -19.46 11.57 -2.51
C THR A 330 -19.28 12.50 -1.32
N SER A 331 -18.57 12.07 -0.26
CA SER A 331 -18.49 12.81 1.01
C SER A 331 -17.82 14.19 0.90
N SER A 332 -16.88 14.36 -0.01
CA SER A 332 -16.12 15.61 -0.23
C SER A 332 -16.64 16.49 -1.37
N LEU A 333 -17.83 16.18 -1.93
CA LEU A 333 -18.44 16.91 -3.04
C LEU A 333 -19.37 18.01 -2.54
N ASP A 334 -19.45 19.11 -3.30
CA ASP A 334 -20.52 20.09 -3.14
C ASP A 334 -21.86 19.52 -3.63
N GLY A 335 -22.98 20.10 -3.16
CA GLY A 335 -24.30 19.54 -3.39
C GLY A 335 -24.73 19.41 -4.86
N GLU A 336 -24.29 20.34 -5.73
CA GLU A 336 -24.62 20.29 -7.17
C GLU A 336 -23.83 19.17 -7.86
N THR A 337 -22.53 19.08 -7.57
CA THR A 337 -21.67 18.00 -8.10
C THR A 337 -22.10 16.65 -7.59
N GLU A 338 -22.48 16.52 -6.31
CA GLU A 338 -23.00 15.29 -5.73
C GLU A 338 -24.27 14.82 -6.44
N ALA A 339 -25.23 15.74 -6.66
CA ALA A 339 -26.47 15.41 -7.38
C ALA A 339 -26.18 14.88 -8.79
N SER A 340 -25.27 15.54 -9.52
CA SER A 340 -24.87 15.13 -10.86
C SER A 340 -24.21 13.75 -10.90
N ILE A 341 -23.34 13.45 -9.92
CA ILE A 341 -22.70 12.14 -9.82
C ILE A 341 -23.69 11.07 -9.37
N SER A 342 -24.56 11.38 -8.44
CA SER A 342 -25.63 10.45 -8.03
C SER A 342 -26.54 10.11 -9.19
N GLU A 343 -26.86 11.06 -10.05
CA GLU A 343 -27.61 10.85 -11.28
C GLU A 343 -26.84 9.97 -12.27
N ALA A 344 -25.54 10.23 -12.47
CA ALA A 344 -24.69 9.42 -13.33
C ALA A 344 -24.59 7.96 -12.83
N ILE A 345 -24.43 7.75 -11.52
CA ILE A 345 -24.41 6.42 -10.91
C ILE A 345 -25.78 5.75 -11.07
N HIS A 346 -26.87 6.49 -10.87
CA HIS A 346 -28.21 5.98 -11.07
C HIS A 346 -28.49 5.58 -12.54
N ALA A 347 -27.88 6.28 -13.51
CA ALA A 347 -27.98 5.93 -14.92
C ALA A 347 -27.29 4.59 -15.29
N LEU A 348 -26.39 4.09 -14.43
CA LEU A 348 -25.77 2.76 -14.59
C LEU A 348 -26.68 1.61 -14.16
N ARG A 349 -27.81 1.91 -13.52
CA ARG A 349 -28.77 0.91 -13.04
C ARG A 349 -29.24 0.00 -14.18
N GLY A 350 -29.33 -1.28 -13.88
CA GLY A 350 -29.69 -2.33 -14.84
C GLY A 350 -28.50 -2.86 -15.67
N SER A 351 -27.43 -2.05 -15.88
CA SER A 351 -26.22 -2.49 -16.59
C SER A 351 -25.07 -2.79 -15.64
N THR A 352 -25.01 -2.09 -14.51
CA THR A 352 -23.92 -2.22 -13.52
C THR A 352 -24.53 -2.41 -12.14
N THR A 353 -24.05 -3.39 -11.40
CA THR A 353 -24.35 -3.52 -9.96
C THR A 353 -23.53 -2.49 -9.20
N VAL A 354 -24.19 -1.70 -8.36
CA VAL A 354 -23.52 -0.67 -7.56
C VAL A 354 -23.67 -0.99 -6.08
N VAL A 355 -22.55 -1.18 -5.41
CA VAL A 355 -22.48 -1.37 -3.95
C VAL A 355 -21.86 -0.14 -3.34
N MET A 356 -22.53 0.50 -2.38
CA MET A 356 -22.05 1.74 -1.80
C MET A 356 -22.14 1.76 -0.28
N ILE A 357 -21.10 2.32 0.38
CA ILE A 357 -21.24 2.82 1.75
C ILE A 357 -21.75 4.25 1.65
N ALA A 358 -22.93 4.49 2.17
CA ALA A 358 -23.58 5.77 2.08
C ALA A 358 -23.74 6.43 3.46
N HIS A 359 -23.26 7.67 3.55
CA HIS A 359 -23.46 8.54 4.72
C HIS A 359 -24.50 9.62 4.46
N ARG A 360 -24.92 9.80 3.20
CA ARG A 360 -25.92 10.79 2.81
C ARG A 360 -27.22 10.08 2.44
N LEU A 361 -28.27 10.45 3.13
CA LEU A 361 -29.60 9.84 2.95
C LEU A 361 -30.21 10.06 1.57
N SER A 362 -29.84 11.13 0.86
CA SER A 362 -30.22 11.33 -0.54
C SER A 362 -29.78 10.18 -1.45
N THR A 363 -28.58 9.68 -1.23
CA THR A 363 -28.03 8.54 -1.97
C THR A 363 -28.67 7.23 -1.55
N VAL A 364 -28.90 7.05 -0.23
CA VAL A 364 -29.54 5.84 0.33
C VAL A 364 -30.98 5.68 -0.14
N ARG A 365 -31.74 6.79 -0.22
CA ARG A 365 -33.15 6.78 -0.62
C ARG A 365 -33.37 6.22 -2.04
N ASN A 366 -32.40 6.44 -2.92
CA ASN A 366 -32.47 6.03 -4.31
C ASN A 366 -31.93 4.61 -4.57
N ALA A 367 -31.36 3.94 -3.55
CA ALA A 367 -30.89 2.57 -3.67
C ALA A 367 -32.06 1.57 -3.77
N ASP A 368 -31.86 0.51 -4.56
CA ASP A 368 -32.84 -0.59 -4.68
C ASP A 368 -32.93 -1.39 -3.39
N ILE A 369 -31.78 -1.59 -2.74
CA ILE A 369 -31.63 -2.34 -1.50
C ILE A 369 -30.83 -1.51 -0.50
N VAL A 370 -31.34 -1.38 0.71
CA VAL A 370 -30.66 -0.80 1.85
C VAL A 370 -30.35 -1.92 2.84
N VAL A 371 -29.10 -2.04 3.24
CA VAL A 371 -28.62 -2.99 4.25
C VAL A 371 -28.18 -2.21 5.48
N TYR A 372 -28.92 -2.31 6.57
CA TYR A 372 -28.59 -1.65 7.82
C TYR A 372 -27.74 -2.57 8.70
N LEU A 373 -26.51 -2.11 8.97
CA LEU A 373 -25.53 -2.80 9.82
C LEU A 373 -25.45 -2.16 11.21
N SER A 374 -25.38 -3.01 12.24
CA SER A 374 -25.09 -2.61 13.61
C SER A 374 -24.28 -3.70 14.31
N GLU A 375 -23.20 -3.31 15.00
CA GLU A 375 -22.34 -4.22 15.75
C GLU A 375 -21.89 -5.46 14.94
N GLY A 376 -21.54 -5.26 13.69
CA GLY A 376 -21.06 -6.33 12.80
C GLY A 376 -22.17 -7.26 12.27
N LYS A 377 -23.45 -6.94 12.45
CA LYS A 377 -24.57 -7.78 12.01
C LYS A 377 -25.50 -7.00 11.08
N VAL A 378 -26.15 -7.71 10.16
CA VAL A 378 -27.26 -7.17 9.37
C VAL A 378 -28.52 -7.18 10.23
N MET A 379 -29.04 -5.99 10.51
CA MET A 379 -30.26 -5.81 11.33
C MET A 379 -31.52 -5.74 10.47
N ALA A 380 -31.42 -5.19 9.28
CA ALA A 380 -32.53 -5.11 8.33
C ALA A 380 -31.98 -4.99 6.89
N THR A 381 -32.72 -5.57 5.94
CA THR A 381 -32.47 -5.46 4.50
C THR A 381 -33.80 -5.25 3.79
N GLY A 382 -33.86 -4.33 2.85
CA GLY A 382 -35.07 -4.02 2.07
C GLY A 382 -34.96 -2.67 1.39
N THR A 383 -36.09 -2.12 0.96
CA THR A 383 -36.18 -0.75 0.47
C THR A 383 -35.92 0.27 1.59
N PHE A 384 -35.69 1.51 1.24
CA PHE A 384 -35.48 2.60 2.21
C PHE A 384 -36.61 2.67 3.25
N GLU A 385 -37.88 2.59 2.82
CA GLU A 385 -39.05 2.69 3.70
C GLU A 385 -39.22 1.44 4.60
N GLU A 386 -38.91 0.26 4.10
CA GLU A 386 -38.92 -0.98 4.90
C GLU A 386 -37.89 -0.94 6.00
N VAL A 387 -36.63 -0.58 5.69
CA VAL A 387 -35.56 -0.46 6.69
C VAL A 387 -35.85 0.66 7.68
N ARG A 388 -36.38 1.80 7.22
CA ARG A 388 -36.83 2.90 8.08
C ARG A 388 -37.90 2.48 9.08
N SER A 389 -38.83 1.67 8.63
CA SER A 389 -39.91 1.16 9.50
C SER A 389 -39.41 0.11 10.51
N ALA A 390 -38.40 -0.69 10.13
CA ALA A 390 -37.88 -1.77 10.93
C ALA A 390 -36.83 -1.30 11.97
N VAL A 391 -36.11 -0.21 11.69
CA VAL A 391 -34.96 0.25 12.50
C VAL A 391 -35.20 1.65 13.04
N PRO A 392 -35.58 1.81 14.35
CA PRO A 392 -35.88 3.12 14.94
C PRO A 392 -34.72 4.12 14.88
N ASP A 393 -33.47 3.64 14.98
CA ASP A 393 -32.29 4.50 14.88
C ASP A 393 -32.09 5.07 13.47
N PHE A 394 -32.40 4.28 12.44
CA PHE A 394 -32.35 4.74 11.06
C PHE A 394 -33.47 5.76 10.78
N ASP A 395 -34.70 5.52 11.27
CA ASP A 395 -35.80 6.50 11.18
C ASP A 395 -35.45 7.82 11.86
N ARG A 396 -34.82 7.78 13.03
CA ARG A 396 -34.35 8.97 13.74
C ARG A 396 -33.33 9.76 12.90
N GLN A 397 -32.35 9.07 12.31
CA GLN A 397 -31.35 9.69 11.43
C GLN A 397 -32.02 10.30 10.19
N ALA A 398 -32.94 9.58 9.56
CA ALA A 398 -33.71 10.08 8.41
C ALA A 398 -34.46 11.37 8.76
N LYS A 399 -35.17 11.40 9.88
CA LYS A 399 -35.90 12.59 10.37
C LYS A 399 -35.00 13.78 10.67
N LEU A 400 -33.81 13.55 11.27
CA LEU A 400 -32.84 14.62 11.56
C LEU A 400 -32.28 15.27 10.28
N MET A 401 -32.29 14.55 9.17
CA MET A 401 -31.80 15.04 7.87
C MET A 401 -32.93 15.51 6.95
N GLY A 402 -34.18 15.60 7.46
CA GLY A 402 -35.32 16.18 6.73
C GLY A 402 -36.00 15.24 5.73
N LEU A 403 -35.86 13.92 5.92
CA LEU A 403 -36.50 12.86 5.11
C LEU A 403 -37.59 12.11 5.87
#